data_fa505e6b884cb8e15ec12961c028e35f
#
_entry.id   fa505e6b884cb8e15ec12961c028e35f
#
_cell.length_a   1.000
_cell.length_b   1.000
_cell.length_c   1.000
_cell.angle_alpha   90.00
_cell.angle_beta   90.00
_cell.angle_gamma   90.00
#
_symmetry.space_group_name_H-M   'P 1'
#
loop_
_entity.id
_entity.type
_entity.pdbx_description
1 polymer ?
#
loop_
_entity_poly.entity_id
_entity_poly.type
_entity_poly.pdbx_seq_one_letter_code
_entity_poly.pdbx_strand_id
1 'polypeptide(L)'
;MIEKEENDRLDLYHHIQTLRLDGELHLAPIGPEPQRVLDLATGTGIWAIDFGDKYPTAEVLGNDISPIQPSLVPPNVKFEVDDLEDEWVYSTKFDYIHARYLCCSIRDWPKLMRQAFKYVLNIHRLPRSKHRRRRRCTVLLTRGAQICQTRRLG
;
A
#
# COMPACT_ATOMS: atom_id res chain seq x y z
N MET A 1 -18.44 -18.44 10.25
CA MET A 1 -18.93 -17.37 11.18
C MET A 1 -17.79 -16.48 11.62
N ILE A 2 -16.72 -17.03 12.18
CA ILE A 2 -15.52 -16.26 12.65
C ILE A 2 -14.85 -15.47 11.52
N GLU A 3 -14.71 -16.04 10.32
CA GLU A 3 -14.10 -15.32 9.16
C GLU A 3 -14.92 -14.09 8.72
N LYS A 4 -16.24 -14.17 8.73
CA LYS A 4 -17.07 -13.02 8.36
C LYS A 4 -16.96 -11.88 9.37
N GLU A 5 -16.98 -12.17 10.63
CA GLU A 5 -16.82 -11.18 11.71
C GLU A 5 -15.44 -10.51 11.64
N GLU A 6 -14.39 -11.26 11.28
CA GLU A 6 -13.05 -10.73 11.11
C GLU A 6 -12.96 -9.82 9.85
N ASN A 7 -13.57 -10.21 8.75
CA ASN A 7 -13.62 -9.38 7.55
C ASN A 7 -14.39 -8.07 7.80
N ASP A 8 -15.55 -8.15 8.47
CA ASP A 8 -16.34 -6.97 8.86
C ASP A 8 -15.52 -6.03 9.78
N ARG A 9 -14.68 -6.60 10.66
CA ARG A 9 -13.77 -5.83 11.52
C ARG A 9 -12.68 -5.13 10.71
N LEU A 10 -12.07 -5.81 9.73
CA LEU A 10 -11.04 -5.23 8.86
C LEU A 10 -11.62 -4.07 8.02
N ASP A 11 -12.81 -4.24 7.49
CA ASP A 11 -13.50 -3.21 6.71
C ASP A 11 -13.88 -2.00 7.57
N LEU A 12 -14.33 -2.23 8.82
CA LEU A 12 -14.56 -1.16 9.77
C LEU A 12 -13.27 -0.38 10.09
N TYR A 13 -12.13 -1.05 10.27
CA TYR A 13 -10.85 -0.38 10.46
C TYR A 13 -10.44 0.45 9.24
N HIS A 14 -10.66 -0.05 8.04
CA HIS A 14 -10.43 0.73 6.83
C HIS A 14 -11.27 2.02 6.83
N HIS A 15 -12.56 1.92 7.13
CA HIS A 15 -13.47 3.06 7.20
C HIS A 15 -13.02 4.10 8.25
N ILE A 16 -12.66 3.65 9.45
CA ILE A 16 -12.13 4.54 10.50
C ILE A 16 -10.86 5.26 10.05
N GLN A 17 -9.95 4.58 9.36
CA GLN A 17 -8.72 5.22 8.86
C GLN A 17 -9.01 6.24 7.76
N THR A 18 -9.92 5.94 6.84
CA THR A 18 -10.34 6.87 5.79
C THR A 18 -10.96 8.13 6.40
N LEU A 19 -11.82 7.98 7.42
CA LEU A 19 -12.36 9.13 8.17
C LEU A 19 -11.25 9.96 8.84
N ARG A 20 -10.25 9.32 9.44
CA ARG A 20 -9.11 10.02 10.09
C ARG A 20 -8.21 10.74 9.10
N LEU A 21 -8.23 10.37 7.84
CA LEU A 21 -7.49 10.99 6.75
C LEU A 21 -8.37 11.94 5.91
N ASP A 22 -9.51 12.40 6.46
CA ASP A 22 -10.43 13.30 5.78
C ASP A 22 -10.90 12.78 4.41
N GLY A 23 -11.12 11.47 4.32
CA GLY A 23 -11.54 10.78 3.09
C GLY A 23 -10.39 10.35 2.17
N GLU A 24 -9.13 10.62 2.54
CA GLU A 24 -7.99 10.22 1.72
C GLU A 24 -7.54 8.79 2.00
N LEU A 25 -7.14 8.06 0.95
CA LEU A 25 -6.65 6.69 1.05
C LEU A 25 -5.17 6.61 1.45
N HIS A 26 -4.43 7.70 1.27
CA HIS A 26 -2.99 7.78 1.55
C HIS A 26 -2.54 9.20 1.86
N LEU A 27 -1.46 9.32 2.62
CA LEU A 27 -0.75 10.60 2.85
C LEU A 27 0.53 10.71 2.01
N ALA A 28 0.91 9.65 1.31
CA ALA A 28 2.09 9.65 0.47
C ALA A 28 1.92 10.66 -0.68
N PRO A 29 2.94 11.47 -0.98
CA PRO A 29 2.90 12.43 -2.09
C PRO A 29 3.14 11.72 -3.42
N ILE A 30 2.25 10.80 -3.79
CA ILE A 30 2.24 10.17 -5.10
C ILE A 30 1.78 11.17 -6.16
N GLY A 31 2.14 10.93 -7.41
CA GLY A 31 1.67 11.76 -8.52
C GLY A 31 0.14 11.67 -8.71
N PRO A 32 -0.45 12.56 -9.51
CA PRO A 32 -1.89 12.55 -9.77
C PRO A 32 -2.36 11.31 -10.56
N GLU A 33 -1.45 10.66 -11.26
CA GLU A 33 -1.73 9.53 -12.14
C GLU A 33 -0.74 8.38 -11.87
N PRO A 34 -0.85 7.70 -10.71
CA PRO A 34 -0.06 6.50 -10.45
C PRO A 34 -0.47 5.42 -11.46
N GLN A 35 0.51 4.67 -12.00
CA GLN A 35 0.24 3.64 -12.99
C GLN A 35 0.26 2.24 -12.39
N ARG A 36 1.12 1.99 -11.40
CA ARG A 36 1.24 0.67 -10.77
C ARG A 36 1.36 0.79 -9.27
N VAL A 37 0.46 0.15 -8.57
CA VAL A 37 0.35 0.20 -7.11
C VAL A 37 0.33 -1.21 -6.54
N LEU A 38 1.06 -1.42 -5.46
CA LEU A 38 1.07 -2.67 -4.71
C LEU A 38 0.53 -2.43 -3.31
N ASP A 39 -0.47 -3.22 -2.92
CA ASP A 39 -1.03 -3.23 -1.56
C ASP A 39 -0.60 -4.52 -0.85
N LEU A 40 0.29 -4.39 0.12
CA LEU A 40 0.88 -5.50 0.86
C LEU A 40 -0.02 -5.94 2.02
N ALA A 41 -0.28 -7.25 2.14
CA ALA A 41 -1.22 -7.83 3.08
C ALA A 41 -2.58 -7.11 3.00
N THR A 42 -3.17 -7.20 1.81
CA THR A 42 -4.38 -6.45 1.43
C THR A 42 -5.61 -6.83 2.26
N GLY A 43 -5.61 -7.99 2.95
CA GLY A 43 -6.73 -8.48 3.75
C GLY A 43 -7.97 -8.70 2.89
N THR A 44 -9.08 -8.02 3.20
CA THR A 44 -10.32 -8.07 2.41
C THR A 44 -10.19 -7.44 1.02
N GLY A 45 -9.10 -6.72 0.76
CA GLY A 45 -8.89 -6.00 -0.51
C GLY A 45 -9.60 -4.65 -0.61
N ILE A 46 -10.31 -4.22 0.43
CA ILE A 46 -11.14 -3.01 0.40
C ILE A 46 -10.32 -1.75 0.06
N TRP A 47 -9.09 -1.61 0.59
CA TRP A 47 -8.24 -0.47 0.25
C TRP A 47 -7.83 -0.48 -1.23
N ALA A 48 -7.46 -1.64 -1.76
CA ALA A 48 -7.06 -1.80 -3.16
C ALA A 48 -8.23 -1.52 -4.11
N ILE A 49 -9.45 -1.92 -3.74
CA ILE A 49 -10.68 -1.63 -4.49
C ILE A 49 -10.95 -0.13 -4.51
N ASP A 50 -10.99 0.53 -3.35
CA ASP A 50 -11.21 1.98 -3.25
C ASP A 50 -10.13 2.78 -4.00
N PHE A 51 -8.87 2.29 -3.95
CA PHE A 51 -7.79 2.92 -4.70
C PHE A 51 -7.98 2.76 -6.21
N GLY A 52 -8.38 1.57 -6.67
CA GLY A 52 -8.68 1.30 -8.08
C GLY A 52 -9.81 2.16 -8.62
N ASP A 53 -10.87 2.36 -7.83
CA ASP A 53 -11.98 3.25 -8.17
C ASP A 53 -11.55 4.73 -8.24
N LYS A 54 -10.72 5.17 -7.30
CA LYS A 54 -10.19 6.55 -7.26
C LYS A 54 -9.22 6.84 -8.41
N TYR A 55 -8.46 5.82 -8.86
CA TYR A 55 -7.44 5.93 -9.91
C TYR A 55 -7.68 4.88 -11.01
N PRO A 56 -8.66 5.06 -11.90
CA PRO A 56 -9.05 4.04 -12.88
C PRO A 56 -7.95 3.64 -13.89
N THR A 57 -6.92 4.48 -14.04
CA THR A 57 -5.77 4.22 -14.92
C THR A 57 -4.64 3.46 -14.22
N ALA A 58 -4.70 3.29 -12.90
CA ALA A 58 -3.71 2.57 -12.14
C ALA A 58 -3.97 1.06 -12.16
N GLU A 59 -2.96 0.25 -12.43
CA GLU A 59 -2.99 -1.18 -12.12
C GLU A 59 -2.72 -1.37 -10.63
N VAL A 60 -3.69 -1.89 -9.90
CA VAL A 60 -3.58 -2.15 -8.46
C VAL A 60 -3.46 -3.65 -8.23
N LEU A 61 -2.37 -4.06 -7.63
CA LEU A 61 -2.13 -5.43 -7.20
C LEU A 61 -2.19 -5.50 -5.68
N GLY A 62 -3.12 -6.27 -5.13
CA GLY A 62 -3.15 -6.62 -3.72
C GLY A 62 -2.60 -8.04 -3.52
N ASN A 63 -1.73 -8.25 -2.56
CA ASN A 63 -1.32 -9.59 -2.17
C ASN A 63 -1.61 -9.86 -0.69
N ASP A 64 -1.95 -11.11 -0.39
CA ASP A 64 -2.18 -11.60 0.97
C ASP A 64 -1.92 -13.10 1.01
N ILE A 65 -1.60 -13.63 2.17
CA ILE A 65 -1.48 -15.08 2.38
C ILE A 65 -2.86 -15.77 2.39
N SER A 66 -3.93 -15.01 2.67
CA SER A 66 -5.30 -15.50 2.77
C SER A 66 -6.12 -15.11 1.53
N PRO A 67 -6.73 -16.06 0.81
CA PRO A 67 -7.54 -15.80 -0.38
C PRO A 67 -8.98 -15.40 -0.03
N ILE A 68 -9.15 -14.32 0.75
CA ILE A 68 -10.46 -13.84 1.25
C ILE A 68 -11.06 -12.70 0.43
N GLN A 69 -10.35 -12.24 -0.60
CA GLN A 69 -10.74 -11.10 -1.42
C GLN A 69 -11.96 -11.45 -2.30
N PRO A 70 -12.82 -10.46 -2.61
CA PRO A 70 -13.96 -10.69 -3.47
C PRO A 70 -13.53 -10.95 -4.93
N SER A 71 -14.33 -11.73 -5.64
CA SER A 71 -14.10 -12.00 -7.07
C SER A 71 -14.63 -10.89 -7.99
N LEU A 72 -15.61 -10.10 -7.52
CA LEU A 72 -16.17 -8.97 -8.27
C LEU A 72 -15.48 -7.68 -7.83
N VAL A 73 -14.53 -7.22 -8.64
CA VAL A 73 -13.68 -6.05 -8.35
C VAL A 73 -13.54 -5.18 -9.59
N PRO A 74 -13.10 -3.91 -9.46
CA PRO A 74 -12.77 -3.07 -10.60
C PRO A 74 -11.80 -3.77 -11.57
N PRO A 75 -11.90 -3.53 -12.87
CA PRO A 75 -11.10 -4.25 -13.88
C PRO A 75 -9.58 -3.99 -13.78
N ASN A 76 -9.21 -2.92 -13.11
CA ASN A 76 -7.82 -2.51 -12.87
C ASN A 76 -7.26 -3.01 -11.53
N VAL A 77 -8.03 -3.79 -10.76
CA VAL A 77 -7.62 -4.39 -9.48
C VAL A 77 -7.44 -5.89 -9.65
N LYS A 78 -6.35 -6.43 -9.10
CA LYS A 78 -6.07 -7.87 -9.07
C LYS A 78 -5.57 -8.28 -7.69
N PHE A 79 -5.85 -9.52 -7.32
CA PHE A 79 -5.34 -10.11 -6.09
C PHE A 79 -4.51 -11.36 -6.39
N GLU A 80 -3.44 -11.53 -5.62
CA GLU A 80 -2.56 -12.68 -5.66
C GLU A 80 -2.33 -13.22 -4.24
N VAL A 81 -2.31 -14.54 -4.12
CA VAL A 81 -1.94 -15.20 -2.85
C VAL A 81 -0.43 -15.32 -2.80
N ASP A 82 0.20 -14.61 -1.88
CA ASP A 82 1.66 -14.55 -1.77
C ASP A 82 2.10 -14.23 -0.34
N ASP A 83 3.27 -14.75 0.07
CA ASP A 83 3.88 -14.42 1.35
C ASP A 83 4.85 -13.24 1.19
N LEU A 84 4.57 -12.13 1.87
CA LEU A 84 5.42 -10.93 1.85
C LEU A 84 6.85 -11.18 2.33
N GLU A 85 7.07 -12.23 3.10
CA GLU A 85 8.39 -12.60 3.62
C GLU A 85 9.20 -13.45 2.64
N ASP A 86 8.60 -13.94 1.56
CA ASP A 86 9.30 -14.61 0.47
C ASP A 86 10.08 -13.63 -0.41
N GLU A 87 10.81 -14.12 -1.38
CA GLU A 87 11.55 -13.27 -2.32
C GLU A 87 10.60 -12.74 -3.40
N TRP A 88 10.50 -11.42 -3.51
CA TRP A 88 9.67 -10.80 -4.54
C TRP A 88 10.29 -10.93 -5.92
N VAL A 89 9.49 -11.40 -6.88
CA VAL A 89 9.91 -11.69 -8.26
C VAL A 89 9.16 -10.83 -9.30
N TYR A 90 8.70 -9.64 -8.92
CA TYR A 90 8.00 -8.76 -9.86
C TYR A 90 8.90 -8.34 -11.03
N SER A 91 8.39 -8.42 -12.25
CA SER A 91 9.10 -8.03 -13.47
C SER A 91 9.24 -6.52 -13.63
N THR A 92 8.36 -5.76 -12.98
CA THR A 92 8.30 -4.30 -13.10
C THR A 92 8.17 -3.65 -11.71
N LYS A 93 8.52 -2.37 -11.63
CA LYS A 93 8.44 -1.60 -10.39
C LYS A 93 7.08 -0.94 -10.22
N PHE A 94 6.80 -0.50 -9.00
CA PHE A 94 5.57 0.18 -8.59
C PHE A 94 5.83 1.66 -8.32
N ASP A 95 4.87 2.51 -8.68
CA ASP A 95 4.88 3.94 -8.34
C ASP A 95 4.62 4.15 -6.85
N TYR A 96 3.80 3.28 -6.29
CA TYR A 96 3.44 3.31 -4.89
C TYR A 96 3.32 1.90 -4.31
N ILE A 97 3.82 1.72 -3.11
CA ILE A 97 3.65 0.50 -2.33
C ILE A 97 2.97 0.89 -1.01
N HIS A 98 1.79 0.38 -0.80
CA HIS A 98 0.99 0.55 0.39
C HIS A 98 1.16 -0.64 1.32
N ALA A 99 1.12 -0.40 2.63
CA ALA A 99 1.09 -1.45 3.64
C ALA A 99 0.46 -0.89 4.92
N ARG A 100 -0.45 -1.64 5.50
CA ARG A 100 -1.16 -1.22 6.71
C ARG A 100 -1.42 -2.41 7.63
N TYR A 101 -1.40 -2.17 8.96
CA TYR A 101 -1.67 -3.18 9.99
C TYR A 101 -0.73 -4.40 10.05
N LEU A 102 0.48 -4.30 9.54
CA LEU A 102 1.49 -5.37 9.56
C LEU A 102 2.20 -5.57 10.92
N CYS A 103 1.75 -4.92 11.98
CA CYS A 103 2.52 -4.70 13.21
C CYS A 103 3.03 -5.98 13.91
N CYS A 104 2.35 -7.09 13.81
CA CYS A 104 2.74 -8.36 14.45
C CYS A 104 2.89 -9.51 13.44
N SER A 105 2.78 -9.22 12.16
CA SER A 105 2.73 -10.23 11.11
C SER A 105 4.07 -10.46 10.42
N ILE A 106 5.03 -9.56 10.58
CA ILE A 106 6.32 -9.59 9.87
C ILE A 106 7.44 -9.95 10.85
N ARG A 107 8.23 -10.98 10.51
CA ARG A 107 9.38 -11.46 11.27
C ARG A 107 10.65 -10.69 10.89
N ASP A 108 10.88 -10.47 9.58
CA ASP A 108 12.05 -9.76 9.06
C ASP A 108 11.68 -8.43 8.39
N TRP A 109 11.43 -7.41 9.20
CA TRP A 109 11.18 -6.04 8.74
C TRP A 109 12.30 -5.48 7.85
N PRO A 110 13.59 -5.66 8.16
CA PRO A 110 14.68 -5.25 7.29
C PRO A 110 14.61 -5.86 5.89
N LYS A 111 14.25 -7.15 5.76
CA LYS A 111 14.08 -7.82 4.47
C LYS A 111 12.92 -7.20 3.69
N LEU A 112 11.73 -7.08 4.32
CA LEU A 112 10.56 -6.46 3.71
C LEU A 112 10.87 -5.04 3.19
N MET A 113 11.54 -4.23 4.00
CA MET A 113 11.93 -2.88 3.60
C MET A 113 12.90 -2.87 2.41
N ARG A 114 13.91 -3.75 2.41
CA ARG A 114 14.83 -3.88 1.26
C ARG A 114 14.08 -4.25 -0.01
N GLN A 115 13.13 -5.18 0.05
CA GLN A 115 12.29 -5.57 -1.08
C GLN A 115 11.43 -4.41 -1.57
N ALA A 116 10.72 -3.72 -0.67
CA ALA A 116 9.92 -2.56 -1.03
C ALA A 116 10.75 -1.45 -1.70
N PHE A 117 11.96 -1.15 -1.18
CA PHE A 117 12.87 -0.19 -1.81
C PHE A 117 13.41 -0.65 -3.17
N LYS A 118 13.63 -1.95 -3.36
CA LYS A 118 14.05 -2.53 -4.66
C LYS A 118 12.99 -2.33 -5.73
N TYR A 119 11.71 -2.49 -5.36
CA TYR A 119 10.58 -2.51 -6.29
C TYR A 119 9.80 -1.21 -6.39
N VAL A 120 10.04 -0.22 -5.54
CA VAL A 120 9.45 1.10 -5.73
C VAL A 120 10.24 1.91 -6.77
N LEU A 121 9.54 2.63 -7.64
CA LEU A 121 10.18 3.55 -8.59
C LEU A 121 10.81 4.71 -7.81
N ASN A 122 12.11 4.98 -8.08
CA ASN A 122 12.74 6.18 -7.55
C ASN A 122 12.07 7.42 -8.17
N ILE A 123 11.46 8.25 -7.34
CA ILE A 123 10.65 9.42 -7.71
C ILE A 123 11.52 10.57 -8.30
N HIS A 124 12.50 10.26 -9.13
CA HIS A 124 13.25 11.30 -9.89
C HIS A 124 12.48 11.86 -11.09
N ARG A 125 11.28 11.35 -11.39
CA ARG A 125 10.45 11.77 -12.54
C ARG A 125 9.28 12.69 -12.21
N LEU A 126 9.11 13.14 -10.98
CA LEU A 126 8.11 14.18 -10.71
C LEU A 126 8.58 15.51 -11.33
N PRO A 127 7.73 16.23 -12.10
CA PRO A 127 8.07 17.51 -12.66
C PRO A 127 8.55 18.43 -11.53
N ARG A 128 9.67 19.11 -11.76
CA ARG A 128 10.24 20.07 -10.81
C ARG A 128 9.26 21.24 -10.64
N SER A 129 8.32 21.12 -9.73
CA SER A 129 7.63 22.31 -9.25
C SER A 129 8.67 23.22 -8.58
N LYS A 130 8.58 24.54 -8.85
CA LYS A 130 9.58 25.57 -8.44
C LYS A 130 9.77 25.75 -6.93
N HIS A 131 9.27 24.85 -6.09
CA HIS A 131 9.47 24.86 -4.64
C HIS A 131 10.44 23.76 -4.24
N ARG A 132 11.68 24.17 -4.07
CA ARG A 132 12.89 23.42 -3.70
C ARG A 132 12.77 22.87 -2.26
N ARG A 133 12.01 21.80 -2.05
CA ARG A 133 12.19 20.92 -0.88
C ARG A 133 12.48 19.52 -1.40
N ARG A 134 13.65 18.99 -1.02
CA ARG A 134 14.07 17.62 -1.33
C ARG A 134 12.98 16.66 -0.88
N ARG A 135 12.19 16.14 -1.81
CA ARG A 135 11.17 15.11 -1.53
C ARG A 135 11.87 13.77 -1.50
N ARG A 136 11.84 13.12 -0.36
CA ARG A 136 12.37 11.78 -0.15
C ARG A 136 11.29 10.78 -0.52
N CYS A 137 11.70 9.66 -1.16
CA CYS A 137 10.85 8.48 -1.33
C CYS A 137 10.39 8.00 0.06
N THR A 138 9.09 7.90 0.27
CA THR A 138 8.54 7.53 1.56
C THR A 138 7.72 6.26 1.38
N VAL A 139 8.26 5.14 1.86
CA VAL A 139 7.43 3.97 2.17
C VAL A 139 6.72 4.31 3.48
N LEU A 140 5.44 4.63 3.42
CA LEU A 140 4.64 4.93 4.60
C LEU A 140 4.04 3.64 5.14
N LEU A 141 4.67 3.10 6.18
CA LEU A 141 4.05 2.09 7.01
C LEU A 141 3.27 2.80 8.12
N THR A 142 1.97 2.73 8.05
CA THR A 142 1.13 3.23 9.14
C THR A 142 1.04 2.14 10.21
N ARG A 143 1.80 2.28 11.29
CA ARG A 143 1.40 1.68 12.57
C ARG A 143 0.12 2.39 13.01
N GLY A 144 -0.83 1.66 13.56
CA GLY A 144 -1.99 2.28 14.20
C GLY A 144 -1.55 3.46 15.06
N ALA A 145 -1.85 4.68 14.61
CA ALA A 145 -1.60 5.97 15.24
C ALA A 145 -0.16 6.55 15.25
N GLN A 146 0.86 5.96 14.64
CA GLN A 146 2.17 6.62 14.54
C GLN A 146 2.80 6.52 13.15
N ILE A 147 2.99 7.69 12.53
CA ILE A 147 3.77 7.88 11.30
C ILE A 147 5.25 7.79 11.69
N CYS A 148 5.94 6.74 11.25
CA CYS A 148 7.39 6.65 11.45
C CYS A 148 8.09 7.43 10.33
N GLN A 149 8.41 8.70 10.57
CA GLN A 149 9.37 9.43 9.76
C GLN A 149 10.78 9.02 10.19
N THR A 150 11.50 8.30 9.35
CA THR A 150 12.94 8.14 9.55
C THR A 150 13.64 9.47 9.23
N ARG A 151 13.89 10.30 10.25
CA ARG A 151 14.89 11.38 10.16
C ARG A 151 16.28 10.73 10.08
N ARG A 152 17.04 11.01 9.03
CA ARG A 152 18.49 10.93 9.13
C ARG A 152 18.93 12.08 10.03
N LEU A 153 19.54 11.73 11.14
CA LEU A 153 20.47 12.64 11.84
C LEU A 153 21.66 12.88 10.92
N GLY A 154 22.08 14.12 10.84
CA GLY A 154 23.06 14.70 9.97
C GLY A 154 24.46 14.13 10.09
#